data_9d3572d6b5985c4602070bcd5f1c5b8d
#
_entry.id   9d3572d6b5985c4602070bcd5f1c5b8d
#
_cell.length_a   1.000
_cell.length_b   1.000
_cell.length_c   1.000
_cell.angle_alpha   90.00
_cell.angle_beta   90.00
_cell.angle_gamma   90.00
#
_symmetry.space_group_name_H-M   'P 1'
#
loop_
_entity.id
_entity.type
_entity.pdbx_description
1 polymer ?
#
loop_
_entity_poly.entity_id
_entity_poly.type
_entity_poly.pdbx_seq_one_letter_code
_entity_poly.pdbx_strand_id
1 'polypeptide(L)'
;MILCKLVEAGEMTVGALVTGNTAVLKPSDKTPRSTALAARLLSESLPAGVLNVVHGGARTGEFLVGADVDGIAFTGSADVGWGIIRSLSSGAYAKPVLAEMGGSNPAIVMATANLDDAVEGIVRSAYGFSGQKCSATRRVVVDSAVHDALVERLTTRVKEVVVGDPSRPDVFVGPLIDDAITARVRAAIADARGDGATVTSATIPDGPGHFVAPTIITGLPRGHRLTREELFAPVVTVTAVDGIDDALVEANAVEYGLSAGIFSAVEDETDRFLDEIQAGVVYVNRREGATTGAWPGLQSFCGWKASGSSGKGGLGPWYLPGFMREQSRTVSSR
;
A
#
# COMPACT_ATOMS: atom_id res chain seq x y z
N MET A 1 -11.04 0.08 -5.61
CA MET A 1 -9.85 -0.34 -6.33
C MET A 1 -9.64 0.35 -7.68
N ILE A 2 -10.65 0.58 -8.50
CA ILE A 2 -10.53 1.32 -9.77
C ILE A 2 -9.86 2.70 -9.55
N LEU A 3 -10.31 3.45 -8.55
CA LEU A 3 -9.77 4.78 -8.26
C LEU A 3 -8.28 4.74 -7.89
N CYS A 4 -7.86 3.82 -7.04
CA CYS A 4 -6.47 3.66 -6.65
C CYS A 4 -5.57 3.39 -7.87
N LYS A 5 -5.94 2.43 -8.71
CA LYS A 5 -5.20 2.09 -9.94
C LYS A 5 -5.20 3.21 -10.97
N LEU A 6 -6.27 4.00 -11.04
CA LEU A 6 -6.35 5.15 -11.94
C LEU A 6 -5.45 6.30 -11.45
N VAL A 7 -5.47 6.60 -10.14
CA VAL A 7 -4.66 7.67 -9.55
C VAL A 7 -3.18 7.36 -9.66
N GLU A 8 -2.76 6.15 -9.27
CA GLU A 8 -1.35 5.72 -9.33
C GLU A 8 -0.79 5.76 -10.76
N ALA A 9 -1.52 5.17 -11.73
CA ALA A 9 -1.09 5.19 -13.13
C ALA A 9 -1.12 6.61 -13.72
N GLY A 10 -2.09 7.42 -13.33
CA GLY A 10 -2.20 8.83 -13.73
C GLY A 10 -1.05 9.66 -13.20
N GLU A 11 -0.71 9.53 -11.93
CA GLU A 11 0.36 10.27 -11.29
C GLU A 11 1.72 10.02 -11.97
N MET A 12 2.12 8.76 -12.17
CA MET A 12 3.37 8.42 -12.84
C MET A 12 3.40 8.90 -14.29
N THR A 13 2.29 8.76 -15.01
CA THR A 13 2.17 9.23 -16.39
C THR A 13 2.30 10.75 -16.46
N VAL A 14 1.60 11.49 -15.60
CA VAL A 14 1.68 12.96 -15.56
C VAL A 14 3.08 13.41 -15.14
N GLY A 15 3.71 12.75 -14.15
CA GLY A 15 5.10 13.04 -13.75
C GLY A 15 6.09 12.94 -14.92
N ALA A 16 5.97 11.89 -15.73
CA ALA A 16 6.78 11.75 -16.95
C ALA A 16 6.49 12.84 -17.99
N LEU A 17 5.21 13.12 -18.25
CA LEU A 17 4.81 14.09 -19.29
C LEU A 17 5.20 15.53 -18.94
N VAL A 18 4.98 15.98 -17.71
CA VAL A 18 5.30 17.38 -17.29
C VAL A 18 6.80 17.65 -17.23
N THR A 19 7.61 16.60 -17.15
CA THR A 19 9.08 16.69 -17.21
C THR A 19 9.63 16.55 -18.64
N GLY A 20 8.76 16.53 -19.64
CA GLY A 20 9.14 16.53 -21.07
C GLY A 20 9.42 15.16 -21.67
N ASN A 21 9.04 14.07 -21.01
CA ASN A 21 9.18 12.74 -21.56
C ASN A 21 7.96 12.33 -22.41
N THR A 22 8.17 11.37 -23.28
CA THR A 22 7.06 10.57 -23.85
C THR A 22 6.76 9.37 -22.96
N ALA A 23 5.53 8.87 -23.00
CA ALA A 23 5.13 7.75 -22.16
C ALA A 23 4.39 6.66 -22.96
N VAL A 24 4.73 5.40 -22.62
CA VAL A 24 3.94 4.23 -23.01
C VAL A 24 3.27 3.70 -21.73
N LEU A 25 1.96 3.87 -21.66
CA LEU A 25 1.15 3.48 -20.50
C LEU A 25 0.56 2.08 -20.73
N LYS A 26 0.89 1.14 -19.85
CA LYS A 26 0.23 -0.17 -19.76
C LYS A 26 -0.71 -0.19 -18.55
N PRO A 27 -2.02 -0.05 -18.75
CA PRO A 27 -2.99 -0.18 -17.67
C PRO A 27 -2.94 -1.54 -16.99
N SER A 28 -3.44 -1.61 -15.75
CA SER A 28 -3.78 -2.90 -15.16
C SER A 28 -4.83 -3.62 -16.02
N ASP A 29 -4.64 -4.90 -16.25
CA ASP A 29 -5.60 -5.78 -16.94
C ASP A 29 -6.93 -5.91 -16.18
N LYS A 30 -6.94 -5.56 -14.90
CA LYS A 30 -8.14 -5.54 -14.04
C LYS A 30 -8.96 -4.24 -14.19
N THR A 31 -8.34 -3.13 -14.64
CA THR A 31 -9.01 -1.82 -14.75
C THR A 31 -8.69 -1.11 -16.09
N PRO A 32 -8.75 -1.80 -17.24
CA PRO A 32 -8.24 -1.26 -18.50
C PRO A 32 -9.05 -0.06 -19.00
N ARG A 33 -10.38 -0.08 -18.81
CA ARG A 33 -11.29 0.94 -19.38
C ARG A 33 -11.12 2.31 -18.70
N SER A 34 -10.95 2.36 -17.39
CA SER A 34 -10.80 3.62 -16.64
C SER A 34 -9.51 4.33 -17.02
N THR A 35 -8.41 3.57 -17.12
CA THR A 35 -7.10 4.13 -17.49
C THR A 35 -7.08 4.53 -18.98
N ALA A 36 -7.71 3.76 -19.87
CA ALA A 36 -7.83 4.13 -21.27
C ALA A 36 -8.63 5.43 -21.47
N LEU A 37 -9.71 5.63 -20.69
CA LEU A 37 -10.48 6.86 -20.73
C LEU A 37 -9.63 8.07 -20.27
N ALA A 38 -8.92 7.93 -19.15
CA ALA A 38 -8.02 9.00 -18.65
C ALA A 38 -6.91 9.33 -19.66
N ALA A 39 -6.27 8.32 -20.23
CA ALA A 39 -5.23 8.52 -21.26
C ALA A 39 -5.78 9.20 -22.51
N ARG A 40 -6.99 8.85 -22.95
CA ARG A 40 -7.64 9.53 -24.07
C ARG A 40 -7.85 11.02 -23.79
N LEU A 41 -8.42 11.36 -22.63
CA LEU A 41 -8.63 12.76 -22.23
C LEU A 41 -7.33 13.55 -22.13
N LEU A 42 -6.27 12.97 -21.59
CA LEU A 42 -4.95 13.59 -21.59
C LEU A 42 -4.39 13.79 -23.00
N SER A 43 -4.57 12.82 -23.89
CA SER A 43 -4.06 12.87 -25.26
C SER A 43 -4.71 13.96 -26.12
N GLU A 44 -5.93 14.42 -25.79
CA GLU A 44 -6.60 15.52 -26.50
C GLU A 44 -5.81 16.84 -26.47
N SER A 45 -4.97 17.02 -25.44
CA SER A 45 -4.13 18.23 -25.27
C SER A 45 -2.65 18.00 -25.56
N LEU A 46 -2.26 16.81 -26.04
CA LEU A 46 -0.88 16.44 -26.30
C LEU A 46 -0.60 16.22 -27.78
N PRO A 47 0.63 16.50 -28.26
CA PRO A 47 1.03 16.12 -29.61
C PRO A 47 0.92 14.59 -29.82
N ALA A 48 0.63 14.18 -31.05
CA ALA A 48 0.56 12.77 -31.40
C ALA A 48 1.86 12.02 -31.04
N GLY A 49 1.72 10.82 -30.44
CA GLY A 49 2.85 9.98 -30.03
C GLY A 49 3.49 10.30 -28.69
N VAL A 50 3.09 11.38 -28.03
CA VAL A 50 3.64 11.73 -26.69
C VAL A 50 3.11 10.78 -25.61
N LEU A 51 1.84 10.40 -25.68
CA LEU A 51 1.23 9.40 -24.80
C LEU A 51 0.64 8.27 -25.63
N ASN A 52 1.10 7.05 -25.40
CA ASN A 52 0.61 5.85 -26.06
C ASN A 52 0.09 4.85 -25.04
N VAL A 53 -0.94 4.08 -25.38
CA VAL A 53 -1.51 3.06 -24.48
C VAL A 53 -1.40 1.70 -25.10
N VAL A 54 -0.88 0.73 -24.36
CA VAL A 54 -0.85 -0.69 -24.73
C VAL A 54 -1.59 -1.52 -23.68
N HIS A 55 -2.56 -2.29 -24.13
CA HIS A 55 -3.33 -3.19 -23.26
C HIS A 55 -2.73 -4.59 -23.23
N GLY A 56 -2.83 -5.24 -22.07
CA GLY A 56 -2.39 -6.63 -21.90
C GLY A 56 -2.07 -6.96 -20.45
N GLY A 57 -1.85 -8.23 -20.21
CA GLY A 57 -1.47 -8.79 -18.91
C GLY A 57 0.05 -8.75 -18.64
N ALA A 58 0.53 -9.70 -17.85
CA ALA A 58 1.94 -9.80 -17.42
C ALA A 58 2.90 -9.88 -18.62
N ARG A 59 2.57 -10.68 -19.65
CA ARG A 59 3.40 -10.84 -20.85
C ARG A 59 3.63 -9.51 -21.59
N THR A 60 2.62 -8.64 -21.69
CA THR A 60 2.79 -7.31 -22.26
C THR A 60 3.71 -6.43 -21.41
N GLY A 61 3.63 -6.57 -20.06
CA GLY A 61 4.55 -5.90 -19.15
C GLY A 61 6.00 -6.35 -19.34
N GLU A 62 6.24 -7.65 -19.50
CA GLU A 62 7.56 -8.22 -19.77
C GLU A 62 8.16 -7.70 -21.09
N PHE A 63 7.35 -7.59 -22.16
CA PHE A 63 7.79 -6.99 -23.41
C PHE A 63 8.18 -5.52 -23.25
N LEU A 64 7.44 -4.74 -22.45
CA LEU A 64 7.79 -3.34 -22.19
C LEU A 64 9.08 -3.20 -21.37
N VAL A 65 9.30 -4.09 -20.39
CA VAL A 65 10.55 -4.14 -19.62
C VAL A 65 11.75 -4.41 -20.51
N GLY A 66 11.59 -5.29 -21.52
CA GLY A 66 12.63 -5.60 -22.52
C GLY A 66 12.73 -4.60 -23.68
N ALA A 67 11.85 -3.61 -23.79
CA ALA A 67 11.85 -2.63 -24.87
C ALA A 67 12.98 -1.58 -24.67
N ASP A 68 13.30 -0.87 -25.76
CA ASP A 68 14.25 0.23 -25.69
C ASP A 68 13.59 1.51 -25.16
N VAL A 69 13.43 1.54 -23.83
CA VAL A 69 12.91 2.68 -23.05
C VAL A 69 14.01 3.23 -22.15
N ASP A 70 13.95 4.53 -21.84
CA ASP A 70 14.95 5.20 -20.99
C ASP A 70 14.76 4.93 -19.49
N GLY A 71 13.56 4.57 -19.07
CA GLY A 71 13.23 4.24 -17.68
C GLY A 71 11.85 3.63 -17.55
N ILE A 72 11.54 3.10 -16.38
CA ILE A 72 10.23 2.51 -16.07
C ILE A 72 9.69 3.11 -14.78
N ALA A 73 8.43 3.50 -14.79
CA ALA A 73 7.64 3.79 -13.60
C ALA A 73 6.63 2.65 -13.40
N PHE A 74 6.60 2.07 -12.20
CA PHE A 74 5.85 0.86 -11.89
C PHE A 74 5.13 0.98 -10.54
N THR A 75 3.87 0.54 -10.51
CA THR A 75 3.13 0.32 -9.25
C THR A 75 2.58 -1.09 -9.24
N GLY A 76 2.88 -1.87 -8.21
CA GLY A 76 2.42 -3.25 -8.09
C GLY A 76 3.03 -4.01 -6.92
N SER A 77 3.13 -5.35 -7.04
CA SER A 77 3.74 -6.18 -6.00
C SER A 77 5.26 -5.98 -5.91
N ALA A 78 5.81 -6.17 -4.72
CA ALA A 78 7.26 -6.10 -4.48
C ALA A 78 8.03 -7.07 -5.37
N ASP A 79 7.57 -8.31 -5.52
CA ASP A 79 8.23 -9.33 -6.35
C ASP A 79 8.40 -8.87 -7.80
N VAL A 80 7.34 -8.31 -8.40
CA VAL A 80 7.40 -7.81 -9.78
C VAL A 80 8.28 -6.58 -9.87
N GLY A 81 8.12 -5.60 -8.95
CA GLY A 81 8.93 -4.37 -8.97
C GLY A 81 10.43 -4.65 -8.83
N TRP A 82 10.81 -5.51 -7.88
CA TRP A 82 12.21 -5.93 -7.71
C TRP A 82 12.71 -6.80 -8.87
N GLY A 83 11.85 -7.57 -9.52
CA GLY A 83 12.16 -8.25 -10.78
C GLY A 83 12.54 -7.28 -11.90
N ILE A 84 11.74 -6.21 -12.08
CA ILE A 84 12.01 -5.13 -13.04
C ILE A 84 13.33 -4.42 -12.72
N ILE A 85 13.56 -4.03 -11.46
CA ILE A 85 14.79 -3.36 -11.03
C ILE A 85 16.01 -4.22 -11.36
N ARG A 86 16.00 -5.49 -10.98
CA ARG A 86 17.11 -6.42 -11.26
C ARG A 86 17.35 -6.59 -12.77
N SER A 87 16.28 -6.72 -13.56
CA SER A 87 16.38 -6.84 -15.01
C SER A 87 17.03 -5.61 -15.66
N LEU A 88 16.60 -4.42 -15.27
CA LEU A 88 17.11 -3.16 -15.85
C LEU A 88 18.49 -2.73 -15.31
N SER A 89 18.97 -3.38 -14.25
CA SER A 89 20.33 -3.18 -13.72
C SER A 89 21.37 -4.11 -14.36
N SER A 90 20.97 -5.11 -15.14
CA SER A 90 21.86 -6.12 -15.72
C SER A 90 22.49 -5.73 -17.08
N GLY A 91 22.10 -4.58 -17.67
CA GLY A 91 22.65 -4.09 -18.94
C GLY A 91 24.02 -3.42 -18.82
N ALA A 92 24.49 -2.81 -19.90
CA ALA A 92 25.74 -2.04 -19.93
C ALA A 92 25.71 -0.84 -18.96
N TYR A 93 24.53 -0.34 -18.64
CA TYR A 93 24.25 0.66 -17.61
C TYR A 93 22.85 0.44 -17.05
N ALA A 94 22.64 0.82 -15.81
CA ALA A 94 21.34 0.71 -15.17
C ALA A 94 20.36 1.77 -15.73
N LYS A 95 19.16 1.34 -16.11
CA LYS A 95 18.07 2.26 -16.43
C LYS A 95 17.28 2.59 -15.16
N PRO A 96 16.84 3.85 -14.96
CA PRO A 96 16.09 4.23 -13.77
C PRO A 96 14.74 3.49 -13.68
N VAL A 97 14.41 3.06 -12.46
CA VAL A 97 13.12 2.45 -12.14
C VAL A 97 12.52 3.17 -10.95
N LEU A 98 11.38 3.83 -11.15
CA LEU A 98 10.55 4.38 -10.08
C LEU A 98 9.49 3.33 -9.74
N ALA A 99 9.65 2.63 -8.63
CA ALA A 99 8.73 1.58 -8.22
C ALA A 99 8.08 1.91 -6.88
N GLU A 100 6.74 1.92 -6.88
CA GLU A 100 5.89 1.98 -5.71
C GLU A 100 5.26 0.60 -5.50
N MET A 101 5.51 0.00 -4.34
CA MET A 101 5.15 -1.39 -4.10
C MET A 101 4.29 -1.55 -2.84
N GLY A 102 3.99 -2.77 -2.49
CA GLY A 102 3.13 -3.12 -1.36
C GLY A 102 3.72 -2.81 0.01
N GLY A 103 2.96 -3.15 1.06
CA GLY A 103 3.33 -2.94 2.45
C GLY A 103 2.69 -3.94 3.39
N SER A 104 3.40 -4.30 4.46
CA SER A 104 2.88 -5.01 5.63
C SER A 104 2.83 -4.04 6.83
N ASN A 105 1.96 -3.04 6.71
CA ASN A 105 1.96 -1.82 7.49
C ASN A 105 1.48 -2.03 8.93
N PRO A 106 2.27 -1.65 9.95
CA PRO A 106 1.89 -1.74 11.35
C PRO A 106 1.09 -0.52 11.81
N ALA A 107 0.14 -0.75 12.73
CA ALA A 107 -0.38 0.25 13.65
C ALA A 107 0.00 -0.18 15.06
N ILE A 108 0.84 0.61 15.73
CA ILE A 108 1.25 0.40 17.11
C ILE A 108 0.20 1.02 18.03
N VAL A 109 -0.19 0.32 19.09
CA VAL A 109 -1.12 0.82 20.11
C VAL A 109 -0.49 0.63 21.48
N MET A 110 -0.05 1.73 22.10
CA MET A 110 0.59 1.72 23.41
C MET A 110 -0.43 1.72 24.55
N ALA A 111 0.01 1.40 25.75
CA ALA A 111 -0.84 1.31 26.94
C ALA A 111 -1.64 2.59 27.24
N THR A 112 -1.13 3.77 26.86
CA THR A 112 -1.76 5.08 27.10
C THR A 112 -2.61 5.57 25.93
N ALA A 113 -2.77 4.77 24.86
CA ALA A 113 -3.52 5.15 23.69
C ALA A 113 -5.01 5.41 23.98
N ASN A 114 -5.59 6.36 23.26
CA ASN A 114 -7.05 6.43 23.15
C ASN A 114 -7.51 5.26 22.28
N LEU A 115 -8.06 4.22 22.93
CA LEU A 115 -8.46 2.99 22.23
C LEU A 115 -9.60 3.21 21.23
N ASP A 116 -10.50 4.16 21.43
CA ASP A 116 -11.59 4.43 20.49
C ASP A 116 -11.05 5.07 19.20
N ASP A 117 -10.08 5.97 19.30
CA ASP A 117 -9.40 6.54 18.14
C ASP A 117 -8.52 5.50 17.43
N ALA A 118 -7.83 4.65 18.19
CA ALA A 118 -7.02 3.56 17.64
C ALA A 118 -7.88 2.55 16.87
N VAL A 119 -9.00 2.11 17.44
CA VAL A 119 -9.94 1.19 16.80
C VAL A 119 -10.49 1.76 15.49
N GLU A 120 -10.98 3.00 15.50
CA GLU A 120 -11.52 3.62 14.29
C GLU A 120 -10.43 3.81 13.23
N GLY A 121 -9.22 4.25 13.61
CA GLY A 121 -8.08 4.39 12.71
C GLY A 121 -7.66 3.07 12.07
N ILE A 122 -7.59 2.00 12.86
CA ILE A 122 -7.28 0.65 12.37
C ILE A 122 -8.37 0.17 11.40
N VAL A 123 -9.64 0.27 11.75
CA VAL A 123 -10.76 -0.20 10.92
C VAL A 123 -10.80 0.55 9.58
N ARG A 124 -10.69 1.88 9.60
CA ARG A 124 -10.66 2.70 8.37
C ARG A 124 -9.46 2.37 7.48
N SER A 125 -8.29 2.23 8.08
CA SER A 125 -7.07 1.92 7.35
C SER A 125 -7.06 0.51 6.79
N ALA A 126 -7.42 -0.49 7.60
CA ALA A 126 -7.33 -1.91 7.23
C ALA A 126 -8.40 -2.34 6.23
N TYR A 127 -9.62 -1.82 6.37
CA TYR A 127 -10.77 -2.33 5.63
C TYR A 127 -11.29 -1.38 4.55
N GLY A 128 -10.93 -0.10 4.58
CA GLY A 128 -11.23 0.83 3.49
C GLY A 128 -10.73 0.30 2.15
N PHE A 129 -11.52 0.45 1.08
CA PHE A 129 -11.28 -0.16 -0.23
C PHE A 129 -11.10 -1.70 -0.16
N SER A 130 -11.78 -2.36 0.77
CA SER A 130 -11.67 -3.81 1.00
C SER A 130 -10.24 -4.25 1.33
N GLY A 131 -9.47 -3.38 1.98
CA GLY A 131 -8.06 -3.60 2.29
C GLY A 131 -7.14 -3.65 1.06
N GLN A 132 -7.62 -3.34 -0.14
CA GLN A 132 -6.85 -3.41 -1.39
C GLN A 132 -6.12 -2.08 -1.67
N LYS A 133 -5.37 -1.60 -0.67
CA LYS A 133 -4.46 -0.45 -0.75
C LYS A 133 -3.07 -0.85 -0.27
N CYS A 134 -2.05 -0.31 -0.90
CA CYS A 134 -0.65 -0.50 -0.49
C CYS A 134 -0.39 -0.01 0.95
N SER A 135 -1.04 1.10 1.36
CA SER A 135 -0.91 1.69 2.70
C SER A 135 -1.87 1.12 3.76
N ALA A 136 -2.71 0.12 3.44
CA ALA A 136 -3.66 -0.41 4.41
C ALA A 136 -2.93 -1.05 5.60
N THR A 137 -3.44 -0.82 6.83
CA THR A 137 -2.95 -1.51 8.03
C THR A 137 -3.16 -3.02 7.89
N ARG A 138 -2.09 -3.79 8.09
CA ARG A 138 -2.08 -5.26 8.04
C ARG A 138 -1.82 -5.87 9.41
N ARG A 139 -1.07 -5.17 10.23
CA ARG A 139 -0.61 -5.62 11.53
C ARG A 139 -0.98 -4.60 12.59
N VAL A 140 -1.57 -5.08 13.67
CA VAL A 140 -1.75 -4.30 14.91
C VAL A 140 -0.73 -4.83 15.90
N VAL A 141 0.17 -3.96 16.34
CA VAL A 141 1.19 -4.25 17.35
C VAL A 141 0.75 -3.53 18.62
N VAL A 142 0.30 -4.27 19.62
CA VAL A 142 -0.38 -3.68 20.79
C VAL A 142 0.33 -4.02 22.08
N ASP A 143 0.47 -3.04 22.96
CA ASP A 143 0.99 -3.24 24.32
C ASP A 143 0.11 -4.26 25.07
N SER A 144 0.78 -5.23 25.72
CA SER A 144 0.11 -6.34 26.42
C SER A 144 -0.88 -5.86 27.48
N ALA A 145 -0.63 -4.70 28.11
CA ALA A 145 -1.52 -4.12 29.11
C ALA A 145 -2.90 -3.72 28.59
N VAL A 146 -3.06 -3.46 27.28
CA VAL A 146 -4.31 -3.04 26.65
C VAL A 146 -4.77 -3.99 25.54
N HIS A 147 -4.05 -5.10 25.31
CA HIS A 147 -4.33 -6.06 24.25
C HIS A 147 -5.79 -6.55 24.25
N ASP A 148 -6.27 -7.09 25.36
CA ASP A 148 -7.61 -7.68 25.43
C ASP A 148 -8.71 -6.63 25.25
N ALA A 149 -8.53 -5.45 25.83
CA ALA A 149 -9.46 -4.32 25.69
C ALA A 149 -9.52 -3.81 24.25
N LEU A 150 -8.38 -3.76 23.55
CA LEU A 150 -8.31 -3.38 22.15
C LEU A 150 -9.00 -4.44 21.26
N VAL A 151 -8.71 -5.71 21.47
CA VAL A 151 -9.28 -6.83 20.70
C VAL A 151 -10.80 -6.90 20.86
N GLU A 152 -11.31 -6.69 22.06
CA GLU A 152 -12.75 -6.62 22.32
C GLU A 152 -13.42 -5.49 21.52
N ARG A 153 -12.87 -4.27 21.61
CA ARG A 153 -13.40 -3.10 20.88
C ARG A 153 -13.29 -3.28 19.36
N LEU A 154 -12.15 -3.75 18.86
CA LEU A 154 -11.97 -4.06 17.44
C LEU A 154 -12.99 -5.12 16.97
N THR A 155 -13.19 -6.18 17.74
CA THR A 155 -14.17 -7.24 17.44
C THR A 155 -15.59 -6.68 17.34
N THR A 156 -15.98 -5.83 18.28
CA THR A 156 -17.28 -5.16 18.27
C THR A 156 -17.42 -4.29 17.01
N ARG A 157 -16.44 -3.42 16.77
CA ARG A 157 -16.47 -2.48 15.64
C ARG A 157 -16.44 -3.18 14.27
N VAL A 158 -15.70 -4.27 14.14
CA VAL A 158 -15.62 -5.05 12.90
C VAL A 158 -16.96 -5.73 12.57
N LYS A 159 -17.70 -6.22 13.57
CA LYS A 159 -19.02 -6.81 13.36
C LYS A 159 -20.06 -5.80 12.85
N GLU A 160 -19.85 -4.51 13.08
CA GLU A 160 -20.71 -3.43 12.60
C GLU A 160 -20.37 -3.01 11.16
N VAL A 161 -19.25 -3.47 10.60
CA VAL A 161 -18.84 -3.12 9.24
C VAL A 161 -19.79 -3.72 8.22
N VAL A 162 -20.44 -2.86 7.45
CA VAL A 162 -21.35 -3.29 6.39
C VAL A 162 -20.55 -3.70 5.16
N VAL A 163 -20.73 -4.96 4.75
CA VAL A 163 -20.13 -5.55 3.55
C VAL A 163 -21.22 -5.70 2.49
N GLY A 164 -20.94 -5.29 1.25
CA GLY A 164 -21.95 -5.41 0.19
C GLY A 164 -21.62 -4.69 -1.10
N ASP A 165 -22.66 -4.36 -1.85
CA ASP A 165 -22.54 -3.60 -3.09
C ASP A 165 -22.04 -2.17 -2.80
N PRO A 166 -20.85 -1.78 -3.34
CA PRO A 166 -20.25 -0.48 -3.06
C PRO A 166 -20.99 0.71 -3.69
N SER A 167 -22.02 0.48 -4.48
CA SER A 167 -22.93 1.56 -4.95
C SER A 167 -23.85 2.08 -3.84
N ARG A 168 -24.01 1.33 -2.77
CA ARG A 168 -24.83 1.73 -1.61
C ARG A 168 -24.00 2.59 -0.65
N PRO A 169 -24.54 3.71 -0.16
CA PRO A 169 -23.78 4.66 0.69
C PRO A 169 -23.45 4.13 2.09
N ASP A 170 -24.18 3.12 2.57
CA ASP A 170 -23.96 2.46 3.87
C ASP A 170 -22.90 1.35 3.83
N VAL A 171 -22.45 0.94 2.64
CA VAL A 171 -21.47 -0.12 2.46
C VAL A 171 -20.06 0.43 2.61
N PHE A 172 -19.30 -0.14 3.54
CA PHE A 172 -17.90 0.23 3.78
C PHE A 172 -16.90 -0.70 3.07
N VAL A 173 -17.24 -2.00 2.97
CA VAL A 173 -16.39 -3.01 2.34
C VAL A 173 -17.10 -3.64 1.15
N GLY A 174 -16.56 -3.44 -0.04
CA GLY A 174 -17.01 -4.07 -1.27
C GLY A 174 -16.33 -5.42 -1.56
N PRO A 175 -16.53 -5.98 -2.77
CA PRO A 175 -15.86 -7.22 -3.18
C PRO A 175 -14.37 -6.99 -3.44
N LEU A 176 -13.58 -8.06 -3.38
CA LEU A 176 -12.23 -8.11 -3.91
C LEU A 176 -12.26 -8.09 -5.44
N ILE A 177 -11.09 -7.87 -6.05
CA ILE A 177 -10.98 -7.64 -7.48
C ILE A 177 -11.30 -8.89 -8.32
N ASP A 178 -10.95 -10.07 -7.82
CA ASP A 178 -11.17 -11.32 -8.54
C ASP A 178 -11.22 -12.55 -7.61
N ASP A 179 -11.54 -13.68 -8.23
CA ASP A 179 -11.70 -14.97 -7.57
C ASP A 179 -10.37 -15.54 -7.04
N ALA A 180 -9.29 -15.34 -7.75
CA ALA A 180 -7.98 -15.87 -7.38
C ALA A 180 -7.47 -15.27 -6.06
N ILE A 181 -7.59 -13.94 -5.91
CA ILE A 181 -7.26 -13.26 -4.64
C ILE A 181 -8.21 -13.71 -3.53
N THR A 182 -9.50 -13.84 -3.82
CA THR A 182 -10.50 -14.29 -2.85
C THR A 182 -10.18 -15.69 -2.32
N ALA A 183 -9.85 -16.62 -3.22
CA ALA A 183 -9.47 -17.98 -2.84
C ALA A 183 -8.18 -18.01 -1.99
N ARG A 184 -7.16 -17.25 -2.38
CA ARG A 184 -5.91 -17.12 -1.62
C ARG A 184 -6.14 -16.60 -0.21
N VAL A 185 -6.96 -15.56 -0.06
CA VAL A 185 -7.23 -14.96 1.25
C VAL A 185 -8.04 -15.89 2.14
N ARG A 186 -9.05 -16.59 1.58
CA ARG A 186 -9.82 -17.59 2.32
C ARG A 186 -8.96 -18.75 2.79
N ALA A 187 -8.03 -19.21 1.94
CA ALA A 187 -7.05 -20.23 2.32
C ALA A 187 -6.15 -19.75 3.47
N ALA A 188 -5.62 -18.53 3.38
CA ALA A 188 -4.79 -17.94 4.44
C ALA A 188 -5.52 -17.83 5.79
N ILE A 189 -6.81 -17.46 5.77
CA ILE A 189 -7.66 -17.42 6.98
C ILE A 189 -7.90 -18.83 7.53
N ALA A 190 -8.08 -19.82 6.67
CA ALA A 190 -8.26 -21.22 7.08
C ALA A 190 -6.97 -21.77 7.69
N ASP A 191 -5.81 -21.50 7.08
CA ASP A 191 -4.50 -21.88 7.61
C ASP A 191 -4.28 -21.29 9.01
N ALA A 192 -4.58 -20.00 9.22
CA ALA A 192 -4.47 -19.37 10.53
C ALA A 192 -5.28 -20.11 11.62
N ARG A 193 -6.50 -20.55 11.27
CA ARG A 193 -7.32 -21.38 12.20
C ARG A 193 -6.67 -22.74 12.47
N GLY A 194 -6.10 -23.36 11.42
CA GLY A 194 -5.36 -24.62 11.55
C GLY A 194 -4.13 -24.49 12.44
N ASP A 195 -3.50 -23.33 12.43
CA ASP A 195 -2.33 -23.00 13.26
C ASP A 195 -2.71 -22.54 14.69
N GLY A 196 -4.00 -22.66 15.06
CA GLY A 196 -4.50 -22.38 16.41
C GLY A 196 -4.86 -20.91 16.68
N ALA A 197 -4.87 -20.04 15.67
CA ALA A 197 -5.25 -18.65 15.86
C ALA A 197 -6.76 -18.50 16.08
N THR A 198 -7.12 -17.47 16.85
CA THR A 198 -8.51 -17.00 16.96
C THR A 198 -8.81 -16.07 15.79
N VAL A 199 -9.87 -16.38 15.04
CA VAL A 199 -10.30 -15.62 13.87
C VAL A 199 -11.69 -15.07 14.09
N THR A 200 -11.81 -13.76 14.11
CA THR A 200 -13.09 -13.01 14.20
C THR A 200 -13.35 -12.29 12.88
N SER A 201 -14.55 -12.44 12.33
CA SER A 201 -14.91 -11.83 11.04
C SER A 201 -16.30 -11.19 11.12
N ALA A 202 -16.51 -10.15 10.31
CA ALA A 202 -17.83 -9.60 10.01
C ALA A 202 -18.68 -10.60 9.21
N THR A 203 -19.95 -10.26 9.01
CA THR A 203 -20.86 -11.02 8.13
C THR A 203 -20.69 -10.54 6.68
N ILE A 204 -20.70 -11.47 5.73
CA ILE A 204 -20.76 -11.16 4.30
C ILE A 204 -22.17 -11.40 3.78
N PRO A 205 -22.63 -10.64 2.76
CA PRO A 205 -23.93 -10.87 2.14
C PRO A 205 -23.97 -12.21 1.40
N ASP A 206 -25.15 -12.80 1.34
CA ASP A 206 -25.43 -13.90 0.42
C ASP A 206 -25.51 -13.37 -1.01
N GLY A 207 -25.06 -14.17 -1.98
CA GLY A 207 -25.19 -13.85 -3.40
C GLY A 207 -23.85 -13.75 -4.14
N PRO A 208 -23.90 -13.28 -5.40
CA PRO A 208 -22.71 -13.23 -6.25
C PRO A 208 -21.76 -12.12 -5.80
N GLY A 209 -20.45 -12.39 -5.93
CA GLY A 209 -19.38 -11.43 -5.64
C GLY A 209 -18.18 -12.06 -4.96
N HIS A 210 -17.03 -11.44 -5.13
CA HIS A 210 -15.77 -11.90 -4.54
C HIS A 210 -15.59 -11.35 -3.11
N PHE A 211 -16.55 -11.61 -2.22
CA PHE A 211 -16.53 -11.05 -0.87
C PHE A 211 -15.61 -11.83 0.07
N VAL A 212 -14.81 -11.09 0.84
CA VAL A 212 -14.10 -11.55 2.03
C VAL A 212 -14.50 -10.62 3.18
N ALA A 213 -14.92 -11.22 4.29
CA ALA A 213 -15.27 -10.46 5.46
C ALA A 213 -14.07 -9.72 6.06
N PRO A 214 -14.24 -8.48 6.56
CA PRO A 214 -13.30 -7.88 7.48
C PRO A 214 -12.96 -8.84 8.60
N THR A 215 -11.66 -9.15 8.75
CA THR A 215 -11.20 -10.24 9.62
C THR A 215 -10.06 -9.79 10.51
N ILE A 216 -10.16 -10.16 11.80
CA ILE A 216 -9.12 -10.00 12.81
C ILE A 216 -8.57 -11.40 13.12
N ILE A 217 -7.26 -11.54 13.16
CA ILE A 217 -6.56 -12.77 13.53
C ILE A 217 -5.67 -12.48 14.75
N THR A 218 -5.90 -13.19 15.84
CA THR A 218 -5.13 -13.09 17.09
C THR A 218 -4.53 -14.44 17.47
N GLY A 219 -3.50 -14.43 18.31
CA GLY A 219 -2.89 -15.66 18.84
C GLY A 219 -1.91 -16.35 17.88
N LEU A 220 -1.56 -15.73 16.75
CA LEU A 220 -0.45 -16.22 15.93
C LEU A 220 0.90 -15.99 16.63
N PRO A 221 1.85 -16.93 16.51
CA PRO A 221 3.19 -16.70 17.02
C PRO A 221 3.90 -15.58 16.25
N ARG A 222 4.77 -14.85 16.93
CA ARG A 222 5.63 -13.84 16.28
C ARG A 222 6.43 -14.47 15.15
N GLY A 223 6.52 -13.79 14.02
CA GLY A 223 7.20 -14.31 12.83
C GLY A 223 6.37 -15.27 11.98
N HIS A 224 5.14 -15.56 12.37
CA HIS A 224 4.22 -16.30 11.50
C HIS A 224 4.07 -15.58 10.14
N ARG A 225 3.97 -16.34 9.03
CA ARG A 225 3.92 -15.75 7.67
C ARG A 225 2.86 -14.65 7.52
N LEU A 226 1.68 -14.82 8.11
CA LEU A 226 0.59 -13.81 8.03
C LEU A 226 0.88 -12.53 8.82
N THR A 227 1.87 -12.51 9.71
CA THR A 227 2.38 -11.30 10.36
C THR A 227 3.48 -10.62 9.54
N ARG A 228 3.87 -11.16 8.39
CA ARG A 228 4.96 -10.68 7.53
C ARG A 228 4.52 -10.38 6.10
N GLU A 229 3.67 -11.23 5.52
CA GLU A 229 3.23 -11.16 4.13
C GLU A 229 2.13 -10.10 3.91
N GLU A 230 2.06 -9.57 2.70
CA GLU A 230 0.95 -8.74 2.25
C GLU A 230 -0.15 -9.61 1.62
N LEU A 231 -1.32 -9.69 2.26
CA LEU A 231 -2.49 -10.36 1.69
C LEU A 231 -3.28 -9.50 0.70
N PHE A 232 -3.15 -8.18 0.78
CA PHE A 232 -3.89 -7.20 -0.03
C PHE A 232 -5.43 -7.38 0.04
N ALA A 233 -5.93 -7.56 1.26
CA ALA A 233 -7.31 -7.92 1.58
C ALA A 233 -7.72 -7.36 2.94
N PRO A 234 -9.02 -7.38 3.31
CA PRO A 234 -9.50 -6.84 4.58
C PRO A 234 -9.20 -7.79 5.76
N VAL A 235 -7.93 -8.03 6.02
CA VAL A 235 -7.44 -8.92 7.09
C VAL A 235 -6.35 -8.22 7.86
N VAL A 236 -6.44 -8.23 9.19
CA VAL A 236 -5.39 -7.76 10.10
C VAL A 236 -4.99 -8.85 11.08
N THR A 237 -3.71 -8.89 11.44
CA THR A 237 -3.19 -9.68 12.55
C THR A 237 -2.97 -8.77 13.76
N VAL A 238 -3.13 -9.31 14.97
CA VAL A 238 -2.88 -8.60 16.22
C VAL A 238 -1.80 -9.34 16.99
N THR A 239 -0.73 -8.63 17.36
CA THR A 239 0.42 -9.17 18.08
C THR A 239 0.63 -8.37 19.36
N ALA A 240 0.69 -9.03 20.52
CA ALA A 240 1.02 -8.40 21.79
C ALA A 240 2.53 -8.17 21.91
N VAL A 241 2.91 -7.05 22.53
CA VAL A 241 4.28 -6.61 22.79
C VAL A 241 4.40 -6.00 24.17
N ASP A 242 5.61 -5.89 24.70
CA ASP A 242 5.87 -5.33 26.02
C ASP A 242 6.65 -4.01 25.91
N GLY A 243 5.92 -2.89 25.82
CA GLY A 243 6.45 -1.55 25.71
C GLY A 243 6.97 -1.16 24.33
N ILE A 244 7.49 0.07 24.25
CA ILE A 244 7.84 0.71 22.96
C ILE A 244 9.03 0.03 22.26
N ASP A 245 10.02 -0.47 23.02
CA ASP A 245 11.18 -1.15 22.43
C ASP A 245 10.77 -2.38 21.64
N ASP A 246 9.95 -3.22 22.26
CA ASP A 246 9.45 -4.45 21.64
C ASP A 246 8.48 -4.14 20.50
N ALA A 247 7.67 -3.08 20.63
CA ALA A 247 6.78 -2.61 19.59
C ALA A 247 7.55 -2.19 18.32
N LEU A 248 8.63 -1.42 18.46
CA LEU A 248 9.47 -0.98 17.33
C LEU A 248 10.21 -2.15 16.69
N VAL A 249 10.72 -3.09 17.48
CA VAL A 249 11.35 -4.32 16.95
C VAL A 249 10.34 -5.11 16.13
N GLU A 250 9.14 -5.38 16.65
CA GLU A 250 8.10 -6.12 15.91
C GLU A 250 7.60 -5.35 14.69
N ALA A 251 7.39 -4.03 14.81
CA ALA A 251 6.93 -3.20 13.69
C ALA A 251 7.94 -3.22 12.53
N ASN A 252 9.23 -3.14 12.83
CA ASN A 252 10.31 -3.11 11.83
C ASN A 252 10.72 -4.49 11.30
N ALA A 253 10.24 -5.59 11.88
CA ALA A 253 10.66 -6.96 11.55
C ALA A 253 10.12 -7.51 10.23
N VAL A 254 9.78 -6.66 9.28
CA VAL A 254 9.31 -7.03 7.92
C VAL A 254 10.20 -6.41 6.85
N GLU A 255 10.19 -6.98 5.67
CA GLU A 255 10.93 -6.45 4.51
C GLU A 255 10.31 -5.16 3.95
N TYR A 256 9.04 -4.90 4.25
CA TYR A 256 8.30 -3.73 3.80
C TYR A 256 8.52 -2.51 4.70
N GLY A 257 8.34 -1.32 4.13
CA GLY A 257 8.43 -0.06 4.85
C GLY A 257 7.64 1.07 4.16
N LEU A 258 6.35 0.83 3.83
CA LEU A 258 5.54 1.84 3.17
C LEU A 258 4.90 2.79 4.18
N SER A 259 4.03 2.29 5.05
CA SER A 259 3.41 3.14 6.07
C SER A 259 3.44 2.49 7.45
N ALA A 260 3.41 3.33 8.50
CA ALA A 260 3.29 2.92 9.89
C ALA A 260 2.56 3.97 10.70
N GLY A 261 1.90 3.55 11.78
CA GLY A 261 1.26 4.47 12.72
C GLY A 261 1.47 4.08 14.16
N ILE A 262 1.33 5.07 15.05
CA ILE A 262 1.30 4.86 16.49
C ILE A 262 0.13 5.60 17.12
N PHE A 263 -0.43 4.99 18.16
CA PHE A 263 -1.39 5.59 19.07
C PHE A 263 -0.79 5.54 20.48
N SER A 264 -0.49 6.70 21.03
CA SER A 264 0.07 6.88 22.38
C SER A 264 -0.23 8.29 22.89
N ALA A 265 -0.37 8.45 24.19
CA ALA A 265 -0.43 9.76 24.86
C ALA A 265 0.94 10.18 25.45
N VAL A 266 1.98 9.37 25.33
CA VAL A 266 3.34 9.64 25.82
C VAL A 266 4.20 10.18 24.70
N GLU A 267 4.71 11.40 24.85
CA GLU A 267 5.52 12.10 23.84
C GLU A 267 6.81 11.32 23.52
N ASP A 268 7.52 10.81 24.54
CA ASP A 268 8.73 10.00 24.33
C ASP A 268 8.48 8.76 23.45
N GLU A 269 7.32 8.09 23.59
CA GLU A 269 6.98 6.95 22.73
C GLU A 269 6.73 7.38 21.28
N THR A 270 6.08 8.54 21.08
CA THR A 270 5.81 9.06 19.74
C THR A 270 7.07 9.58 19.07
N ASP A 271 7.95 10.25 19.78
CA ASP A 271 9.23 10.74 19.28
C ASP A 271 10.14 9.57 18.89
N ARG A 272 10.26 8.57 19.76
CA ARG A 272 11.00 7.35 19.44
C ARG A 272 10.43 6.62 18.24
N PHE A 273 9.10 6.54 18.13
CA PHE A 273 8.47 5.97 16.95
C PHE A 273 8.87 6.73 15.67
N LEU A 274 8.81 8.06 15.67
CA LEU A 274 9.15 8.89 14.52
C LEU A 274 10.63 8.74 14.10
N ASP A 275 11.53 8.55 15.08
CA ASP A 275 12.96 8.42 14.82
C ASP A 275 13.38 7.00 14.39
N GLU A 276 12.73 5.96 14.93
CA GLU A 276 13.20 4.58 14.79
C GLU A 276 12.39 3.71 13.82
N ILE A 277 11.17 4.14 13.45
CA ILE A 277 10.34 3.35 12.53
C ILE A 277 10.87 3.37 11.09
N GLN A 278 10.91 2.22 10.46
CA GLN A 278 11.42 2.04 9.10
C GLN A 278 10.29 2.07 8.06
N ALA A 279 9.61 3.20 7.94
CA ALA A 279 8.54 3.42 6.97
C ALA A 279 8.59 4.84 6.40
N GLY A 280 8.24 4.97 5.12
CA GLY A 280 8.31 6.25 4.42
C GLY A 280 7.13 7.18 4.69
N VAL A 281 5.98 6.65 5.12
CA VAL A 281 4.78 7.42 5.47
C VAL A 281 4.35 7.06 6.89
N VAL A 282 4.42 8.03 7.80
CA VAL A 282 4.13 7.78 9.22
C VAL A 282 3.03 8.69 9.74
N TYR A 283 2.31 8.24 10.76
CA TYR A 283 1.29 9.02 11.44
C TYR A 283 1.24 8.73 12.94
N VAL A 284 0.84 9.75 13.71
CA VAL A 284 0.67 9.67 15.16
C VAL A 284 -0.78 10.03 15.49
N ASN A 285 -1.44 9.22 16.32
CA ASN A 285 -2.79 9.45 16.87
C ASN A 285 -3.87 9.83 15.83
N ARG A 286 -3.75 9.30 14.63
CA ARG A 286 -4.66 9.65 13.54
C ARG A 286 -5.87 8.72 13.50
N ARG A 287 -7.03 9.23 13.89
CA ARG A 287 -8.31 8.49 13.91
C ARG A 287 -8.75 8.00 12.52
N GLU A 288 -8.33 8.65 11.44
CA GLU A 288 -8.56 8.21 10.07
C GLU A 288 -7.61 7.09 9.62
N GLY A 289 -6.59 6.80 10.43
CA GLY A 289 -5.55 5.81 10.13
C GLY A 289 -4.73 6.16 8.90
N ALA A 290 -3.92 5.21 8.45
CA ALA A 290 -3.19 5.33 7.19
C ALA A 290 -4.15 5.17 6.00
N THR A 291 -4.76 6.24 5.58
CA THR A 291 -5.52 6.28 4.32
C THR A 291 -4.54 6.42 3.17
N THR A 292 -4.48 7.55 2.47
CA THR A 292 -3.37 7.86 1.57
C THR A 292 -2.25 8.60 2.28
N GLY A 293 -2.51 9.13 3.47
CA GLY A 293 -1.55 9.70 4.41
C GLY A 293 -0.90 11.01 3.98
N ALA A 294 -0.37 11.09 2.78
CA ALA A 294 0.39 12.21 2.29
C ALA A 294 -0.49 13.33 1.69
N TRP A 295 -0.13 14.57 1.96
CA TRP A 295 -0.73 15.75 1.33
C TRP A 295 0.02 16.06 0.03
N PRO A 296 -0.66 16.06 -1.13
CA PRO A 296 -0.02 16.37 -2.41
C PRO A 296 0.75 17.69 -2.39
N GLY A 297 1.99 17.66 -2.87
CA GLY A 297 2.87 18.83 -2.92
C GLY A 297 3.55 19.22 -1.61
N LEU A 298 3.13 18.63 -0.47
CA LEU A 298 3.71 18.92 0.85
C LEU A 298 4.42 17.71 1.45
N GLN A 299 3.86 16.52 1.26
CA GLN A 299 4.40 15.28 1.82
C GLN A 299 4.64 14.27 0.72
N SER A 300 5.75 13.56 0.79
CA SER A 300 6.01 12.42 -0.08
C SER A 300 5.16 11.22 0.33
N PHE A 301 4.68 10.48 -0.67
CA PHE A 301 4.20 9.13 -0.49
C PHE A 301 5.28 8.20 -1.03
N CYS A 302 6.08 7.62 -0.15
CA CYS A 302 7.27 6.86 -0.54
C CYS A 302 7.42 5.58 0.26
N GLY A 303 7.86 4.52 -0.40
CA GLY A 303 8.22 3.26 0.23
C GLY A 303 9.70 3.20 0.58
N TRP A 304 10.00 2.72 1.79
CA TRP A 304 11.34 2.30 2.19
C TRP A 304 11.46 0.78 2.06
N LYS A 305 12.66 0.25 2.21
CA LYS A 305 12.93 -1.19 2.15
C LYS A 305 12.37 -1.80 0.84
N ALA A 306 11.62 -2.89 0.92
CA ALA A 306 11.03 -3.52 -0.26
C ALA A 306 9.78 -2.82 -0.80
N SER A 307 9.32 -1.74 -0.18
CA SER A 307 8.13 -1.01 -0.62
C SER A 307 8.40 0.08 -1.67
N GLY A 308 9.65 0.43 -1.94
CA GLY A 308 10.00 1.44 -2.93
C GLY A 308 11.43 1.29 -3.45
N SER A 309 11.70 1.83 -4.65
CA SER A 309 12.99 1.67 -5.32
C SER A 309 14.05 2.69 -4.90
N SER A 310 13.66 3.83 -4.33
CA SER A 310 14.59 4.96 -4.11
C SER A 310 14.40 5.66 -2.77
N GLY A 311 13.39 5.31 -1.96
CA GLY A 311 12.99 6.07 -0.78
C GLY A 311 12.43 7.47 -1.08
N LYS A 312 12.22 7.79 -2.36
CA LYS A 312 11.56 9.00 -2.86
C LYS A 312 10.36 8.55 -3.65
N GLY A 313 9.21 9.12 -3.39
CA GLY A 313 7.96 8.65 -3.97
C GLY A 313 7.10 9.78 -4.51
N GLY A 314 5.88 9.43 -4.87
CA GLY A 314 4.88 10.34 -5.39
C GLY A 314 4.54 11.49 -4.44
N LEU A 315 3.81 12.47 -4.94
CA LEU A 315 3.24 13.62 -4.23
C LEU A 315 4.25 14.61 -3.63
N GLY A 316 5.51 14.23 -3.44
CA GLY A 316 6.53 15.07 -2.79
C GLY A 316 7.40 15.87 -3.77
N PRO A 317 8.27 16.76 -3.25
CA PRO A 317 9.09 17.66 -4.08
C PRO A 317 10.15 16.90 -4.91
N TRP A 318 10.49 15.69 -4.54
CA TRP A 318 11.51 14.87 -5.21
C TRP A 318 10.94 13.94 -6.28
N TYR A 319 9.64 13.96 -6.51
CA TYR A 319 8.98 13.06 -7.45
C TYR A 319 9.35 13.37 -8.91
N LEU A 320 9.17 14.62 -9.34
CA LEU A 320 9.46 15.04 -10.72
C LEU A 320 10.93 14.85 -11.10
N PRO A 321 11.93 15.15 -10.24
CA PRO A 321 13.33 14.84 -10.53
C PRO A 321 13.60 13.36 -10.86
N GLY A 322 12.78 12.43 -10.37
CA GLY A 322 12.87 11.01 -10.69
C GLY A 322 12.65 10.69 -12.18
N PHE A 323 11.99 11.55 -12.94
CA PHE A 323 11.76 11.43 -14.39
C PHE A 323 12.74 12.25 -15.23
N MET A 324 13.77 12.84 -14.62
CA MET A 324 14.71 13.76 -15.25
C MET A 324 16.15 13.22 -15.16
N ARG A 325 17.00 13.72 -16.05
CA ARG A 325 18.45 13.52 -15.99
C ARG A 325 19.12 14.87 -15.81
N GLU A 326 20.05 14.94 -14.88
CA GLU A 326 20.86 16.13 -14.66
C GLU A 326 22.00 16.21 -15.68
N GLN A 327 22.28 17.39 -16.23
CA GLN A 327 23.39 17.64 -17.11
C GLN A 327 24.08 18.96 -16.75
N SER A 328 25.37 18.90 -16.43
CA SER A 328 26.21 20.09 -16.28
C SER A 328 26.74 20.54 -17.64
N ARG A 329 26.60 21.84 -17.94
CA ARG A 329 27.08 22.45 -19.19
C ARG A 329 28.00 23.63 -18.89
N THR A 330 29.18 23.63 -19.45
CA THR A 330 30.13 24.76 -19.41
C THR A 330 30.34 25.29 -20.82
N VAL A 331 30.08 26.58 -21.04
CA VAL A 331 30.31 27.24 -22.31
C VAL A 331 31.30 28.38 -22.08
N SER A 332 32.46 28.34 -22.70
CA SER A 332 33.43 29.44 -22.67
C SER A 332 33.16 30.35 -23.89
N SER A 333 33.00 31.65 -23.65
CA SER A 333 33.00 32.63 -24.72
C SER A 333 34.43 32.70 -25.29
N ARG A 334 34.56 32.68 -26.60
CA ARG A 334 35.82 32.95 -27.29
C ARG A 334 36.08 34.44 -27.32
#